data_c70fbea700e6a042ca9d667a52a8f107
#
_entry.id   c70fbea700e6a042ca9d667a52a8f107
#
_cell.length_a   1.000
_cell.length_b   1.000
_cell.length_c   1.000
_cell.angle_alpha   90.00
_cell.angle_beta   90.00
_cell.angle_gamma   90.00
#
_symmetry.space_group_name_H-M   'P 1'
#
loop_
_entity.id
_entity.type
_entity.pdbx_description
1 polymer ?
#
loop_
_entity_poly.entity_id
_entity_poly.type
_entity_poly.pdbx_seq_one_letter_code
_entity_poly.pdbx_strand_id
1 'polypeptide(L)'
;MTTFAPALHLQNDNIHTKIKAQMIIKDPGSSITHFIGMLCAIAGLFPLILKAASYGTTVSVVSMTVFMVSMILLYAASTTYHTFDISSNVNIVLKRLDHCMIPVLIAGSYTPVCLIVLHNIYGYVMFGIVWGIAILAIAFKLLWVTCPKWISSVLYIVMGWTCVMALPQICLLYTSPSPRDRQKS
;
A
#
# COMPACT_ATOMS: atom_id res chain seq x y z
N MET A 1 19.14 40.14 -48.74
CA MET A 1 19.59 38.85 -48.14
C MET A 1 19.37 38.93 -46.66
N THR A 2 18.22 38.45 -46.17
CA THR A 2 17.73 38.72 -44.83
C THR A 2 17.55 37.41 -44.05
N THR A 3 18.39 37.26 -43.06
CA THR A 3 18.22 36.72 -41.70
C THR A 3 17.03 35.74 -41.50
N PHE A 4 17.23 34.46 -41.87
CA PHE A 4 16.36 33.36 -41.49
C PHE A 4 16.96 32.47 -40.35
N ALA A 5 18.16 32.78 -39.85
CA ALA A 5 18.89 31.98 -38.91
C ALA A 5 18.45 32.05 -37.41
N PRO A 6 17.96 33.18 -36.86
CA PRO A 6 17.68 33.23 -35.40
C PRO A 6 16.40 32.50 -35.00
N ALA A 7 15.39 32.39 -35.88
CA ALA A 7 14.13 31.70 -35.52
C ALA A 7 14.30 30.19 -35.39
N LEU A 8 15.15 29.57 -36.19
CA LEU A 8 15.39 28.13 -36.16
C LEU A 8 16.15 27.71 -34.89
N HIS A 9 17.08 28.56 -34.42
CA HIS A 9 17.84 28.33 -33.22
C HIS A 9 16.95 28.37 -31.96
N LEU A 10 16.09 29.37 -31.86
CA LEU A 10 15.13 29.53 -30.76
C LEU A 10 14.11 28.38 -30.70
N GLN A 11 13.71 27.86 -31.86
CA GLN A 11 12.78 26.75 -31.94
C GLN A 11 13.45 25.44 -31.49
N ASN A 12 14.73 25.24 -31.82
CA ASN A 12 15.50 24.07 -31.43
C ASN A 12 15.81 24.07 -29.94
N ASP A 13 16.15 25.22 -29.37
CA ASP A 13 16.38 25.38 -27.92
C ASP A 13 15.09 25.15 -27.12
N ASN A 14 13.93 25.57 -27.61
CA ASN A 14 12.64 25.29 -27.01
C ASN A 14 12.27 23.80 -27.06
N ILE A 15 12.61 23.11 -28.17
CA ILE A 15 12.40 21.67 -28.31
C ILE A 15 13.31 20.90 -27.36
N HIS A 16 14.60 21.25 -27.29
CA HIS A 16 15.55 20.63 -26.36
C HIS A 16 15.19 20.87 -24.91
N THR A 17 14.71 22.07 -24.56
CA THR A 17 14.25 22.40 -23.21
C THR A 17 12.96 21.62 -22.85
N LYS A 18 12.03 21.48 -23.80
CA LYS A 18 10.82 20.64 -23.61
C LYS A 18 11.17 19.15 -23.47
N ILE A 19 12.08 18.62 -24.30
CA ILE A 19 12.52 17.22 -24.21
C ILE A 19 13.25 16.97 -22.86
N LYS A 20 14.08 17.91 -22.41
CA LYS A 20 14.76 17.84 -21.13
C LYS A 20 13.79 17.92 -19.94
N ALA A 21 12.73 18.72 -20.07
CA ALA A 21 11.66 18.79 -19.07
C ALA A 21 10.81 17.51 -19.02
N GLN A 22 10.67 16.78 -20.14
CA GLN A 22 9.92 15.51 -20.20
C GLN A 22 10.67 14.31 -19.60
N MET A 23 11.96 14.43 -19.32
CA MET A 23 12.77 13.36 -18.69
C MET A 23 13.01 13.57 -17.20
N ILE A 24 12.38 14.55 -16.57
CA ILE A 24 12.50 14.77 -15.13
C ILE A 24 11.47 13.91 -14.43
N ILE A 25 11.94 12.99 -13.57
CA ILE A 25 11.09 12.23 -12.65
C ILE A 25 10.28 13.23 -11.83
N LYS A 26 8.96 13.04 -11.77
CA LYS A 26 8.01 13.97 -11.16
C LYS A 26 8.35 14.28 -9.71
N ASP A 27 8.69 13.24 -8.93
CA ASP A 27 9.12 13.33 -7.54
C ASP A 27 10.18 12.26 -7.27
N PRO A 28 11.47 12.58 -7.48
CA PRO A 28 12.54 11.59 -7.42
C PRO A 28 12.73 10.98 -6.03
N GLY A 29 12.49 11.74 -4.97
CA GLY A 29 12.62 11.24 -3.59
C GLY A 29 11.64 10.13 -3.29
N SER A 30 10.35 10.37 -3.50
CA SER A 30 9.30 9.37 -3.29
C SER A 30 9.42 8.21 -4.28
N SER A 31 9.75 8.49 -5.55
CA SER A 31 9.92 7.44 -6.57
C SER A 31 11.00 6.43 -6.18
N ILE A 32 12.19 6.90 -5.78
CA ILE A 32 13.32 6.03 -5.43
C ILE A 32 13.03 5.25 -4.15
N THR A 33 12.53 5.90 -3.10
CA THR A 33 12.24 5.24 -1.83
C THR A 33 11.17 4.16 -1.96
N HIS A 34 10.10 4.42 -2.72
CA HIS A 34 9.04 3.44 -2.95
C HIS A 34 9.49 2.32 -3.88
N PHE A 35 10.33 2.61 -4.88
CA PHE A 35 10.95 1.58 -5.71
C PHE A 35 11.82 0.62 -4.90
N ILE A 36 12.66 1.14 -4.01
CA ILE A 36 13.46 0.33 -3.09
C ILE A 36 12.54 -0.50 -2.19
N GLY A 37 11.49 0.11 -1.63
CA GLY A 37 10.49 -0.60 -0.83
C GLY A 37 9.81 -1.75 -1.59
N MET A 38 9.49 -1.55 -2.88
CA MET A 38 8.95 -2.58 -3.74
C MET A 38 9.92 -3.75 -3.92
N LEU A 39 11.20 -3.46 -4.21
CA LEU A 39 12.23 -4.50 -4.36
C LEU A 39 12.44 -5.28 -3.06
N CYS A 40 12.46 -4.61 -1.91
CA CYS A 40 12.55 -5.27 -0.61
C CYS A 40 11.32 -6.16 -0.34
N ALA A 41 10.12 -5.70 -0.69
CA ALA A 41 8.89 -6.49 -0.55
C ALA A 41 8.91 -7.73 -1.45
N ILE A 42 9.35 -7.60 -2.70
CA ILE A 42 9.51 -8.74 -3.62
C ILE A 42 10.54 -9.74 -3.08
N ALA A 43 11.69 -9.25 -2.62
CA ALA A 43 12.72 -10.11 -2.05
C ALA A 43 12.26 -10.83 -0.76
N GLY A 44 11.45 -10.14 0.06
CA GLY A 44 10.89 -10.69 1.30
C GLY A 44 9.74 -11.67 1.09
N LEU A 45 9.05 -11.60 -0.06
CA LEU A 45 7.91 -12.48 -0.37
C LEU A 45 8.29 -13.96 -0.29
N PHE A 46 9.35 -14.34 -0.98
CA PHE A 46 9.74 -15.75 -1.11
C PHE A 46 10.10 -16.41 0.24
N PRO A 47 11.02 -15.87 1.06
CA PRO A 47 11.35 -16.47 2.35
C PRO A 47 10.17 -16.46 3.33
N LEU A 48 9.30 -15.45 3.27
CA LEU A 48 8.13 -15.38 4.14
C LEU A 48 7.12 -16.48 3.79
N ILE A 49 6.83 -16.67 2.49
CA ILE A 49 5.91 -17.73 2.04
C ILE A 49 6.48 -19.12 2.31
N LEU A 50 7.78 -19.35 2.09
CA LEU A 50 8.42 -20.62 2.44
C LEU A 50 8.29 -20.91 3.94
N LYS A 51 8.54 -19.93 4.79
CA LYS A 51 8.39 -20.07 6.24
C LYS A 51 6.93 -20.34 6.62
N ALA A 52 5.98 -19.63 6.02
CA ALA A 52 4.55 -19.86 6.26
C ALA A 52 4.12 -21.28 5.83
N ALA A 53 4.66 -21.78 4.71
CA ALA A 53 4.38 -23.14 4.22
C ALA A 53 5.03 -24.24 5.07
N SER A 54 6.22 -23.98 5.65
CA SER A 54 6.96 -24.98 6.43
C SER A 54 6.41 -25.15 7.85
N TYR A 55 5.89 -24.11 8.47
CA TYR A 55 5.48 -24.09 9.89
C TYR A 55 4.00 -23.75 10.10
N GLY A 56 3.29 -23.40 9.06
CA GLY A 56 1.92 -22.91 9.14
C GLY A 56 0.91 -23.79 8.42
N THR A 57 -0.31 -23.27 8.42
CA THR A 57 -1.44 -23.85 7.69
C THR A 57 -1.60 -23.16 6.34
N THR A 58 -2.50 -23.69 5.50
CA THR A 58 -2.91 -23.01 4.25
C THR A 58 -3.38 -21.56 4.51
N VAL A 59 -4.07 -21.34 5.64
CA VAL A 59 -4.51 -20.00 6.06
C VAL A 59 -3.31 -19.09 6.28
N SER A 60 -2.22 -19.60 6.87
CA SER A 60 -0.99 -18.83 7.10
C SER A 60 -0.35 -18.40 5.77
N VAL A 61 -0.25 -19.32 4.80
CA VAL A 61 0.29 -19.03 3.48
C VAL A 61 -0.55 -17.98 2.75
N VAL A 62 -1.88 -18.16 2.72
CA VAL A 62 -2.79 -17.21 2.06
C VAL A 62 -2.72 -15.84 2.72
N SER A 63 -2.78 -15.76 4.05
CA SER A 63 -2.75 -14.50 4.80
C SER A 63 -1.46 -13.72 4.58
N MET A 64 -0.30 -14.40 4.61
CA MET A 64 0.99 -13.77 4.34
C MET A 64 1.13 -13.35 2.89
N THR A 65 0.58 -14.12 1.95
CA THR A 65 0.54 -13.76 0.52
C THR A 65 -0.28 -12.51 0.30
N VAL A 66 -1.49 -12.41 0.90
CA VAL A 66 -2.35 -11.22 0.79
C VAL A 66 -1.61 -9.99 1.32
N PHE A 67 -0.95 -10.09 2.47
CA PHE A 67 -0.15 -8.99 3.03
C PHE A 67 0.97 -8.55 2.08
N MET A 68 1.80 -9.49 1.62
CA MET A 68 2.96 -9.17 0.78
C MET A 68 2.55 -8.63 -0.60
N VAL A 69 1.52 -9.20 -1.20
CA VAL A 69 0.98 -8.72 -2.49
C VAL A 69 0.41 -7.31 -2.35
N SER A 70 -0.34 -7.02 -1.28
CA SER A 70 -0.86 -5.68 -1.03
C SER A 70 0.27 -4.65 -0.86
N MET A 71 1.37 -5.02 -0.21
CA MET A 71 2.56 -4.18 -0.06
C MET A 71 3.26 -3.91 -1.40
N ILE A 72 3.47 -4.95 -2.20
CA ILE A 72 4.07 -4.81 -3.53
C ILE A 72 3.20 -3.93 -4.42
N LEU A 73 1.89 -4.12 -4.41
CA LEU A 73 0.95 -3.33 -5.21
C LEU A 73 0.94 -1.85 -4.79
N LEU A 74 0.99 -1.54 -3.49
CA LEU A 74 1.10 -0.16 -3.01
C LEU A 74 2.38 0.48 -3.53
N TYR A 75 3.52 -0.15 -3.31
CA TYR A 75 4.81 0.42 -3.72
C TYR A 75 4.93 0.54 -5.24
N ALA A 76 4.40 -0.42 -6.01
CA ALA A 76 4.36 -0.35 -7.47
C ALA A 76 3.50 0.81 -7.97
N ALA A 77 2.28 0.96 -7.45
CA ALA A 77 1.38 2.06 -7.80
C ALA A 77 2.00 3.42 -7.44
N SER A 78 2.56 3.54 -6.26
CA SER A 78 3.18 4.76 -5.78
C SER A 78 4.45 5.13 -6.57
N THR A 79 5.33 4.16 -6.82
CA THR A 79 6.51 4.37 -7.69
C THR A 79 6.08 4.87 -9.06
N THR A 80 5.08 4.23 -9.68
CA THR A 80 4.59 4.61 -11.00
C THR A 80 4.03 6.03 -11.01
N TYR A 81 3.24 6.39 -10.00
CA TYR A 81 2.66 7.74 -9.89
C TYR A 81 3.73 8.83 -9.69
N HIS A 82 4.76 8.56 -8.89
CA HIS A 82 5.82 9.53 -8.58
C HIS A 82 6.93 9.58 -9.65
N THR A 83 7.03 8.55 -10.50
CA THR A 83 8.02 8.51 -11.60
C THR A 83 7.49 9.21 -12.85
N PHE A 84 6.27 8.92 -13.27
CA PHE A 84 5.77 9.31 -14.59
C PHE A 84 4.91 10.57 -14.53
N ASP A 85 5.21 11.51 -15.42
CA ASP A 85 4.38 12.67 -15.75
C ASP A 85 4.03 12.60 -17.24
N ILE A 86 2.95 11.89 -17.58
CA ILE A 86 2.61 11.57 -18.97
C ILE A 86 1.57 12.56 -19.53
N SER A 87 0.42 12.65 -18.86
CA SER A 87 -0.67 13.57 -19.21
C SER A 87 -1.59 13.78 -18.02
N SER A 88 -2.36 14.88 -18.03
CA SER A 88 -3.29 15.21 -16.93
C SER A 88 -4.25 14.07 -16.61
N ASN A 89 -4.80 13.39 -17.61
CA ASN A 89 -5.75 12.30 -17.42
C ASN A 89 -5.07 11.06 -16.82
N VAL A 90 -3.90 10.68 -17.35
CA VAL A 90 -3.12 9.54 -16.84
C VAL A 90 -2.67 9.81 -15.42
N ASN A 91 -2.18 11.00 -15.13
CA ASN A 91 -1.73 11.38 -13.78
C ASN A 91 -2.87 11.32 -12.75
N ILE A 92 -4.11 11.67 -13.14
CA ILE A 92 -5.28 11.52 -12.27
C ILE A 92 -5.55 10.03 -11.96
N VAL A 93 -5.47 9.17 -12.98
CA VAL A 93 -5.68 7.73 -12.79
C VAL A 93 -4.60 7.11 -11.90
N LEU A 94 -3.32 7.41 -12.17
CA LEU A 94 -2.20 6.93 -11.36
C LEU A 94 -2.31 7.39 -9.91
N LYS A 95 -2.68 8.67 -9.69
CA LYS A 95 -2.91 9.21 -8.35
C LYS A 95 -4.05 8.49 -7.61
N ARG A 96 -5.14 8.17 -8.30
CA ARG A 96 -6.25 7.41 -7.71
C ARG A 96 -5.81 6.01 -7.34
N LEU A 97 -5.09 5.33 -8.24
CA LEU A 97 -4.58 4.00 -8.00
C LEU A 97 -3.67 3.96 -6.77
N ASP A 98 -2.68 4.86 -6.70
CA ASP A 98 -1.80 5.02 -5.55
C ASP A 98 -2.59 5.17 -4.23
N HIS A 99 -3.57 6.09 -4.20
CA HIS A 99 -4.37 6.30 -3.00
C HIS A 99 -5.35 5.15 -2.68
N CYS A 100 -5.79 4.38 -3.67
CA CYS A 100 -6.63 3.19 -3.44
C CYS A 100 -5.83 2.02 -2.85
N MET A 101 -4.51 1.97 -3.09
CA MET A 101 -3.67 0.91 -2.54
C MET A 101 -3.39 1.08 -1.04
N ILE A 102 -3.54 2.29 -0.47
CA ILE A 102 -3.34 2.53 0.97
C ILE A 102 -4.31 1.69 1.83
N PRO A 103 -5.65 1.79 1.66
CA PRO A 103 -6.57 0.94 2.42
C PRO A 103 -6.40 -0.56 2.14
N VAL A 104 -5.96 -0.94 0.92
CA VAL A 104 -5.64 -2.33 0.59
C VAL A 104 -4.46 -2.83 1.42
N LEU A 105 -3.38 -2.06 1.55
CA LEU A 105 -2.26 -2.44 2.39
C LEU A 105 -2.64 -2.49 3.86
N ILE A 106 -3.41 -1.53 4.36
CA ILE A 106 -3.88 -1.56 5.75
C ILE A 106 -4.67 -2.86 6.00
N ALA A 107 -5.68 -3.16 5.19
CA ALA A 107 -6.46 -4.39 5.33
C ALA A 107 -5.61 -5.66 5.15
N GLY A 108 -4.67 -5.64 4.19
CA GLY A 108 -3.71 -6.71 3.95
C GLY A 108 -2.83 -6.99 5.17
N SER A 109 -2.37 -5.96 5.88
CA SER A 109 -1.55 -6.12 7.09
C SER A 109 -2.34 -6.67 8.29
N TYR A 110 -3.65 -6.40 8.37
CA TYR A 110 -4.53 -6.99 9.39
C TYR A 110 -4.84 -8.46 9.10
N THR A 111 -4.78 -8.89 7.85
CA THR A 111 -5.14 -10.26 7.46
C THR A 111 -4.40 -11.33 8.26
N PRO A 112 -3.06 -11.35 8.36
CA PRO A 112 -2.37 -12.35 9.17
C PRO A 112 -2.64 -12.17 10.68
N VAL A 113 -2.81 -10.97 11.18
CA VAL A 113 -3.13 -10.74 12.59
C VAL A 113 -4.49 -11.34 12.94
N CYS A 114 -5.50 -11.10 12.12
CA CYS A 114 -6.86 -11.57 12.35
C CYS A 114 -7.00 -13.09 12.18
N LEU A 115 -6.38 -13.66 11.13
CA LEU A 115 -6.60 -15.05 10.74
C LEU A 115 -5.59 -16.03 11.35
N ILE A 116 -4.39 -15.56 11.74
CA ILE A 116 -3.34 -16.42 12.31
C ILE A 116 -3.22 -16.17 13.82
N VAL A 117 -3.04 -14.92 14.25
CA VAL A 117 -2.75 -14.60 15.65
C VAL A 117 -4.02 -14.69 16.49
N LEU A 118 -5.10 -14.01 16.11
CA LEU A 118 -6.34 -14.03 16.88
C LEU A 118 -7.13 -15.33 16.69
N HIS A 119 -7.16 -15.90 15.51
CA HIS A 119 -7.76 -17.18 15.12
C HIS A 119 -9.05 -17.56 15.88
N ASN A 120 -9.94 -16.59 16.14
CA ASN A 120 -11.20 -16.75 16.87
C ASN A 120 -12.29 -15.89 16.21
N ILE A 121 -13.52 -15.98 16.73
CA ILE A 121 -14.65 -15.21 16.21
C ILE A 121 -14.38 -13.71 16.17
N TYR A 122 -13.66 -13.18 17.16
CA TYR A 122 -13.28 -11.79 17.22
C TYR A 122 -12.33 -11.40 16.06
N GLY A 123 -11.34 -12.26 15.76
CA GLY A 123 -10.45 -12.08 14.61
C GLY A 123 -11.19 -12.07 13.28
N TYR A 124 -12.15 -13.00 13.08
CA TYR A 124 -12.95 -13.04 11.85
C TYR A 124 -13.85 -11.81 11.70
N VAL A 125 -14.50 -11.36 12.77
CA VAL A 125 -15.31 -10.13 12.76
C VAL A 125 -14.45 -8.91 12.44
N MET A 126 -13.29 -8.80 13.08
CA MET A 126 -12.35 -7.71 12.84
C MET A 126 -11.82 -7.71 11.40
N PHE A 127 -11.50 -8.88 10.84
CA PHE A 127 -11.13 -9.04 9.44
C PHE A 127 -12.22 -8.51 8.51
N GLY A 128 -13.49 -8.89 8.75
CA GLY A 128 -14.62 -8.41 7.96
C GLY A 128 -14.82 -6.89 8.05
N ILE A 129 -14.67 -6.30 9.24
CA ILE A 129 -14.80 -4.86 9.46
C ILE A 129 -13.69 -4.11 8.69
N VAL A 130 -12.44 -4.52 8.83
CA VAL A 130 -11.31 -3.81 8.20
C VAL A 130 -11.38 -3.90 6.68
N TRP A 131 -11.67 -5.07 6.11
CA TRP A 131 -11.87 -5.22 4.67
C TRP A 131 -13.12 -4.49 4.16
N GLY A 132 -14.20 -4.47 4.94
CA GLY A 132 -15.38 -3.69 4.62
C GLY A 132 -15.10 -2.19 4.53
N ILE A 133 -14.39 -1.63 5.51
CA ILE A 133 -13.96 -0.22 5.49
C ILE A 133 -13.01 0.03 4.31
N ALA A 134 -12.09 -0.89 4.00
CA ALA A 134 -11.18 -0.75 2.86
C ALA A 134 -11.94 -0.66 1.54
N ILE A 135 -12.92 -1.54 1.32
CA ILE A 135 -13.75 -1.54 0.11
C ILE A 135 -14.54 -0.23 0.00
N LEU A 136 -15.13 0.24 1.10
CA LEU A 136 -15.84 1.52 1.13
C LEU A 136 -14.90 2.70 0.84
N ALA A 137 -13.68 2.70 1.39
CA ALA A 137 -12.68 3.73 1.14
C ALA A 137 -12.25 3.76 -0.33
N ILE A 138 -12.08 2.59 -0.96
CA ILE A 138 -11.75 2.48 -2.38
C ILE A 138 -12.92 2.99 -3.23
N ALA A 139 -14.14 2.53 -2.98
CA ALA A 139 -15.33 2.98 -3.70
C ALA A 139 -15.50 4.50 -3.60
N PHE A 140 -15.32 5.05 -2.41
CA PHE A 140 -15.38 6.48 -2.18
C PHE A 140 -14.32 7.26 -2.99
N LYS A 141 -13.08 6.74 -3.06
CA LYS A 141 -11.99 7.33 -3.87
C LYS A 141 -12.24 7.26 -5.37
N LEU A 142 -12.85 6.20 -5.84
CA LEU A 142 -13.16 6.05 -7.26
C LEU A 142 -14.33 6.94 -7.70
N LEU A 143 -15.36 7.07 -6.86
CA LEU A 143 -16.56 7.83 -7.17
C LEU A 143 -16.40 9.34 -6.96
N TRP A 144 -15.63 9.75 -5.95
CA TRP A 144 -15.45 11.15 -5.61
C TRP A 144 -14.03 11.65 -5.92
N VAL A 145 -13.84 12.14 -7.13
CA VAL A 145 -12.54 12.60 -7.66
C VAL A 145 -11.95 13.78 -6.88
N THR A 146 -12.80 14.69 -6.40
CA THR A 146 -12.43 15.93 -5.73
C THR A 146 -12.49 15.81 -4.19
N CYS A 147 -12.54 14.59 -3.68
CA CYS A 147 -12.61 14.34 -2.24
C CYS A 147 -11.52 15.11 -1.47
N PRO A 148 -11.90 15.91 -0.46
CA PRO A 148 -10.95 16.60 0.39
C PRO A 148 -9.94 15.63 1.02
N LYS A 149 -8.66 16.00 1.05
CA LYS A 149 -7.58 15.16 1.57
C LYS A 149 -7.81 14.70 3.01
N TRP A 150 -8.43 15.55 3.85
CA TRP A 150 -8.67 15.25 5.25
C TRP A 150 -9.62 14.05 5.47
N ILE A 151 -10.63 13.85 4.58
CA ILE A 151 -11.55 12.70 4.67
C ILE A 151 -10.78 11.39 4.49
N SER A 152 -9.88 11.35 3.51
CA SER A 152 -9.04 10.17 3.30
C SER A 152 -8.11 9.90 4.47
N SER A 153 -7.50 10.96 5.01
CA SER A 153 -6.62 10.86 6.18
C SER A 153 -7.38 10.34 7.39
N VAL A 154 -8.59 10.83 7.64
CA VAL A 154 -9.44 10.35 8.74
C VAL A 154 -9.79 8.86 8.55
N LEU A 155 -10.19 8.43 7.34
CA LEU A 155 -10.46 7.03 7.06
C LEU A 155 -9.26 6.13 7.33
N TYR A 156 -8.06 6.54 6.90
CA TYR A 156 -6.84 5.75 7.13
C TYR A 156 -6.45 5.70 8.61
N ILE A 157 -6.63 6.82 9.34
CA ILE A 157 -6.42 6.87 10.79
C ILE A 157 -7.41 5.93 11.49
N VAL A 158 -8.70 6.00 11.17
CA VAL A 158 -9.72 5.10 11.74
C VAL A 158 -9.37 3.64 11.47
N MET A 159 -9.00 3.29 10.23
CA MET A 159 -8.55 1.95 9.90
C MET A 159 -7.31 1.53 10.71
N GLY A 160 -6.31 2.41 10.84
CA GLY A 160 -5.11 2.15 11.63
C GLY A 160 -5.43 1.96 13.11
N TRP A 161 -6.34 2.76 13.68
CA TRP A 161 -6.73 2.68 15.08
C TRP A 161 -7.52 1.43 15.45
N THR A 162 -8.09 0.70 14.48
CA THR A 162 -8.73 -0.60 14.78
C THR A 162 -7.76 -1.62 15.40
N CYS A 163 -6.43 -1.45 15.24
CA CYS A 163 -5.44 -2.29 15.92
C CYS A 163 -5.50 -2.16 17.46
N VAL A 164 -5.87 -1.00 17.98
CA VAL A 164 -6.02 -0.78 19.42
C VAL A 164 -7.09 -1.70 20.00
N MET A 165 -8.14 -2.00 19.23
CA MET A 165 -9.18 -2.95 19.63
C MET A 165 -8.66 -4.39 19.67
N ALA A 166 -7.62 -4.72 18.90
CA ALA A 166 -6.99 -6.05 18.92
C ALA A 166 -6.04 -6.24 20.10
N LEU A 167 -5.43 -5.17 20.62
CA LEU A 167 -4.42 -5.22 21.68
C LEU A 167 -4.87 -5.99 22.95
N PRO A 168 -6.07 -5.76 23.50
CA PRO A 168 -6.52 -6.51 24.69
C PRO A 168 -6.58 -8.02 24.44
N GLN A 169 -7.06 -8.42 23.26
CA GLN A 169 -7.15 -9.84 22.89
C GLN A 169 -5.77 -10.47 22.68
N ILE A 170 -4.86 -9.73 22.05
CA ILE A 170 -3.47 -10.17 21.89
C ILE A 170 -2.78 -10.28 23.27
N CYS A 171 -2.94 -9.27 24.13
CA CYS A 171 -2.40 -9.33 25.49
C CYS A 171 -2.94 -10.53 26.26
N LEU A 172 -4.23 -10.79 26.22
CA LEU A 172 -4.83 -11.96 26.89
C LEU A 172 -4.27 -13.28 26.36
N LEU A 173 -4.02 -13.35 25.04
CA LEU A 173 -3.45 -14.55 24.41
C LEU A 173 -2.02 -14.83 24.90
N TYR A 174 -1.21 -13.79 25.07
CA TYR A 174 0.19 -13.90 25.51
C TYR A 174 0.37 -13.97 27.03
N THR A 175 -0.58 -13.44 27.80
CA THR A 175 -0.51 -13.44 29.29
C THR A 175 -1.30 -14.58 29.93
N SER A 176 -2.15 -15.30 29.15
CA SER A 176 -2.87 -16.47 29.68
C SER A 176 -1.90 -17.61 30.02
N PRO A 177 -1.93 -18.16 31.23
CA PRO A 177 -1.03 -19.25 31.62
C PRO A 177 -1.23 -20.46 30.70
N SER A 178 -0.12 -21.01 30.23
CA SER A 178 -0.10 -22.23 29.42
C SER A 178 -0.87 -23.36 30.11
N PRO A 179 -1.52 -24.29 29.39
CA PRO A 179 -2.10 -25.49 29.97
C PRO A 179 -1.11 -26.30 30.84
N ARG A 180 0.20 -26.23 30.52
CA ARG A 180 1.27 -26.85 31.32
C ARG A 180 1.48 -26.17 32.67
N ASP A 181 1.24 -24.87 32.78
CA ASP A 181 1.43 -24.14 34.06
C ASP A 181 0.25 -24.36 34.99
N ARG A 182 -0.94 -24.66 34.45
CA ARG A 182 -2.15 -25.03 35.21
C ARG A 182 -2.09 -26.44 35.81
N GLN A 183 -1.21 -27.32 35.31
CA GLN A 183 -1.01 -28.67 35.86
C GLN A 183 0.01 -28.72 37.00
N LYS A 184 0.71 -27.60 37.26
CA LYS A 184 1.74 -27.53 38.32
C LYS A 184 1.25 -26.77 39.58
N SER A 185 0.03 -26.25 39.59
CA SER A 185 -0.63 -25.66 40.76
C SER A 185 -1.69 -26.63 41.32
#